data_fb4047fc48a5f245f28aec3fbf23554a
#
_entry.id   fb4047fc48a5f245f28aec3fbf23554a
#
_cell.length_a   1.000
_cell.length_b   1.000
_cell.length_c   1.000
_cell.angle_alpha   90.00
_cell.angle_beta   90.00
_cell.angle_gamma   90.00
#
_symmetry.space_group_name_H-M   'P 1'
#
loop_
_entity.id
_entity.type
_entity.pdbx_description
1 polymer ?
#
loop_
_entity_poly.entity_id
_entity_poly.type
_entity_poly.pdbx_seq_one_letter_code
_entity_poly.pdbx_strand_id
1 'polypeptide(L)'
;MPSQCSIHVITPTMDSNTSSARRASAHPVLWLMAFAAILYLSLYPFADWGLRRPSPWAWLSMKLPRFYSWGDLIVNVGAYAGFGYLTVRQFQQRLGLWGAVLVASVGGCLLSFSMESIQSYLPRRVPSLLDLITNGLGALLGAVLVVAMTYSPRLQRMRTRISQLALGHESEHRHRRFAAVLLILWVAGQTVPQQLLMSVGPLSPWPGQDLLPPLPLVGALPAWAVTPASVLLTAATALLPALLVMRCVETSRNQLALWLLLLVTAVGLRLGGALHIYIRTDRLQTDLPILAAGLALALVLCHPLARWPESTQRRVALGLIPLTVALAWLIPPEPTLQPLLKKSLTAYMRLATPGFRGLLRTIACWWPLAALYFFAIEAPNSSAGRL
;
A
#
# COMPACT_ATOMS: atom_id res chain seq x y z
N MET A 1 -59.33 -51.20 25.81
CA MET A 1 -57.92 -50.85 26.17
C MET A 1 -57.50 -49.66 25.32
N PRO A 2 -57.31 -48.46 25.91
CA PRO A 2 -56.93 -47.31 25.17
C PRO A 2 -55.40 -47.19 25.07
N SER A 3 -54.91 -46.95 23.88
CA SER A 3 -53.52 -46.65 23.53
C SER A 3 -53.11 -45.29 24.01
N GLN A 4 -52.02 -45.18 24.79
CA GLN A 4 -51.40 -43.98 25.28
C GLN A 4 -50.67 -43.23 24.15
N CYS A 5 -51.10 -42.02 23.92
CA CYS A 5 -50.42 -41.08 23.03
C CYS A 5 -49.37 -40.30 23.83
N SER A 6 -48.08 -40.60 23.63
CA SER A 6 -46.99 -39.89 24.27
C SER A 6 -46.72 -38.57 23.52
N ILE A 7 -47.00 -37.44 24.16
CA ILE A 7 -46.67 -36.10 23.67
C ILE A 7 -45.17 -35.84 23.98
N HIS A 8 -44.34 -35.85 22.94
CA HIS A 8 -42.99 -35.33 23.06
C HIS A 8 -43.01 -33.79 23.08
N VAL A 9 -42.80 -33.22 24.22
CA VAL A 9 -42.53 -31.79 24.39
C VAL A 9 -41.10 -31.51 23.89
N ILE A 10 -40.99 -30.89 22.73
CA ILE A 10 -39.73 -30.36 22.21
C ILE A 10 -39.46 -29.06 22.91
N THR A 11 -38.56 -29.06 23.88
CA THR A 11 -37.97 -27.82 24.45
C THR A 11 -37.02 -27.22 23.41
N PRO A 12 -37.19 -25.93 23.02
CA PRO A 12 -36.21 -25.30 22.18
C PRO A 12 -34.96 -24.99 23.01
N THR A 13 -33.86 -25.66 22.71
CA THR A 13 -32.54 -25.29 23.26
C THR A 13 -32.16 -23.96 22.69
N MET A 14 -32.17 -22.96 23.56
CA MET A 14 -31.56 -21.63 23.35
C MET A 14 -30.03 -21.75 23.35
N ASP A 15 -29.44 -22.00 22.19
CA ASP A 15 -28.00 -21.85 21.99
C ASP A 15 -27.68 -21.12 20.68
N SER A 16 -28.19 -19.91 20.56
CA SER A 16 -27.86 -19.05 19.40
C SER A 16 -27.20 -17.70 19.76
N ASN A 17 -26.64 -17.59 20.98
CA ASN A 17 -26.16 -16.27 21.44
C ASN A 17 -24.64 -16.16 21.70
N THR A 18 -23.84 -17.14 21.30
CA THR A 18 -22.38 -17.09 21.52
C THR A 18 -21.55 -16.86 20.26
N SER A 19 -22.14 -16.86 19.07
CA SER A 19 -21.39 -16.67 17.81
C SER A 19 -21.27 -15.21 17.34
N SER A 20 -22.04 -14.28 17.93
CA SER A 20 -21.98 -12.86 17.51
C SER A 20 -20.83 -12.04 18.16
N ALA A 21 -20.23 -12.55 19.24
CA ALA A 21 -19.26 -11.79 20.03
C ALA A 21 -17.80 -11.83 19.51
N ARG A 22 -17.47 -12.58 18.48
CA ARG A 22 -16.09 -12.69 17.95
C ARG A 22 -15.90 -12.18 16.52
N ARG A 23 -16.66 -11.22 16.08
CA ARG A 23 -16.22 -10.41 14.94
C ARG A 23 -15.23 -9.37 15.44
N ALA A 24 -14.02 -9.78 15.74
CA ALA A 24 -12.90 -8.84 15.90
C ALA A 24 -12.78 -8.08 14.57
N SER A 25 -13.35 -6.88 14.53
CA SER A 25 -13.35 -6.05 13.34
C SER A 25 -11.90 -5.72 12.98
N ALA A 26 -11.50 -5.89 11.72
CA ALA A 26 -10.20 -5.45 11.22
C ALA A 26 -10.02 -3.91 11.29
N HIS A 27 -11.06 -3.20 11.74
CA HIS A 27 -11.10 -1.75 11.86
C HIS A 27 -10.02 -1.16 12.78
N PRO A 28 -9.70 -1.71 13.98
CA PRO A 28 -8.69 -1.11 14.84
C PRO A 28 -7.29 -1.13 14.22
N VAL A 29 -6.91 -2.20 13.55
CA VAL A 29 -5.58 -2.29 12.90
C VAL A 29 -5.48 -1.30 11.75
N LEU A 30 -6.48 -1.24 10.87
CA LEU A 30 -6.51 -0.28 9.77
C LEU A 30 -6.55 1.16 10.26
N TRP A 31 -7.28 1.43 11.34
CA TRP A 31 -7.34 2.74 11.96
C TRP A 31 -5.96 3.16 12.52
N LEU A 32 -5.28 2.27 13.24
CA LEU A 32 -3.92 2.50 13.73
C LEU A 32 -2.92 2.69 12.58
N MET A 33 -3.04 1.93 11.51
CA MET A 33 -2.19 2.08 10.33
C MET A 33 -2.41 3.44 9.66
N ALA A 34 -3.66 3.90 9.52
CA ALA A 34 -3.97 5.21 8.97
C ALA A 34 -3.42 6.33 9.85
N PHE A 35 -3.58 6.21 11.17
CA PHE A 35 -3.01 7.14 12.13
C PHE A 35 -1.49 7.21 12.04
N ALA A 36 -0.81 6.05 12.05
CA ALA A 36 0.64 5.96 11.90
C ALA A 36 1.13 6.51 10.56
N ALA A 37 0.39 6.28 9.47
CA ALA A 37 0.70 6.83 8.16
C ALA A 37 0.62 8.37 8.16
N ILE A 38 -0.40 8.96 8.79
CA ILE A 38 -0.50 10.43 8.94
C ILE A 38 0.68 10.97 9.74
N LEU A 39 1.02 10.36 10.89
CA LEU A 39 2.19 10.76 11.68
C LEU A 39 3.47 10.73 10.83
N TYR A 40 3.68 9.61 10.12
CA TYR A 40 4.84 9.44 9.27
C TYR A 40 4.90 10.49 8.15
N LEU A 41 3.80 10.67 7.40
CA LEU A 41 3.71 11.64 6.31
C LEU A 41 3.95 13.07 6.77
N SER A 42 3.41 13.42 7.93
CA SER A 42 3.51 14.77 8.50
C SER A 42 4.91 15.08 9.03
N LEU A 43 5.56 14.13 9.69
CA LEU A 43 6.79 14.38 10.46
C LEU A 43 8.08 13.91 9.76
N TYR A 44 7.98 13.18 8.65
CA TYR A 44 9.16 12.79 7.88
C TYR A 44 9.95 14.02 7.41
N PRO A 45 11.29 14.07 7.52
CA PRO A 45 12.25 12.98 7.76
C PRO A 45 12.66 12.74 9.21
N PHE A 46 11.99 13.27 10.21
CA PHE A 46 12.29 13.12 11.65
C PHE A 46 13.68 13.59 12.07
N ALA A 47 14.27 14.51 11.32
CA ALA A 47 15.65 14.96 11.53
C ALA A 47 15.72 16.46 11.82
N ASP A 48 16.82 16.88 12.45
CA ASP A 48 17.17 18.28 12.69
C ASP A 48 16.12 19.03 13.55
N TRP A 49 15.61 18.38 14.60
CA TRP A 49 14.60 18.94 15.49
C TRP A 49 15.10 20.23 16.18
N GLY A 50 14.31 21.27 16.14
CA GLY A 50 14.59 22.53 16.82
C GLY A 50 13.54 23.58 16.55
N LEU A 51 13.07 24.29 17.57
CA LEU A 51 12.09 25.36 17.42
C LEU A 51 12.71 26.52 16.66
N ARG A 52 12.19 26.82 15.47
CA ARG A 52 12.67 27.89 14.59
C ARG A 52 11.68 29.06 14.46
N ARG A 53 10.62 29.06 15.24
CA ARG A 53 9.56 30.06 15.27
C ARG A 53 9.41 30.63 16.67
N PRO A 54 8.83 31.82 16.83
CA PRO A 54 8.62 32.42 18.17
C PRO A 54 7.77 31.53 19.08
N SER A 55 6.84 30.75 18.52
CA SER A 55 6.05 29.75 19.23
C SER A 55 5.59 28.64 18.31
N PRO A 56 5.21 27.44 18.84
CA PRO A 56 4.65 26.34 18.04
C PRO A 56 3.34 26.70 17.32
N TRP A 57 2.65 27.75 17.75
CA TRP A 57 1.36 28.21 17.23
C TRP A 57 1.49 29.41 16.30
N ALA A 58 2.69 29.95 16.07
CA ALA A 58 2.91 31.16 15.26
C ALA A 58 2.36 31.03 13.82
N TRP A 59 2.21 29.81 13.32
CA TRP A 59 1.66 29.51 11.99
C TRP A 59 0.17 29.86 11.85
N LEU A 60 -0.60 29.89 12.95
CA LEU A 60 -2.03 30.27 12.93
C LEU A 60 -2.25 31.72 12.47
N SER A 61 -1.30 32.62 12.75
CA SER A 61 -1.36 34.03 12.33
C SER A 61 -0.74 34.26 10.95
N MET A 62 -0.24 33.24 10.29
CA MET A 62 0.37 33.39 8.97
C MET A 62 -0.70 33.47 7.88
N LYS A 63 -0.42 34.30 6.85
CA LYS A 63 -1.27 34.36 5.66
C LYS A 63 -1.25 33.01 4.94
N LEU A 64 -2.36 32.66 4.29
CA LEU A 64 -2.42 31.51 3.42
C LEU A 64 -1.30 31.54 2.37
N PRO A 65 -0.68 30.40 2.05
CA PRO A 65 0.40 30.33 1.09
C PRO A 65 -0.08 30.80 -0.29
N ARG A 66 0.68 31.68 -0.94
CA ARG A 66 0.38 32.14 -2.30
C ARG A 66 0.55 31.05 -3.36
N PHE A 67 1.40 30.08 -3.07
CA PHE A 67 1.71 28.95 -3.95
C PHE A 67 1.44 27.66 -3.17
N TYR A 68 0.63 26.80 -3.73
CA TYR A 68 0.32 25.47 -3.21
C TYR A 68 0.34 24.46 -4.35
N SER A 69 0.64 23.21 -4.02
CA SER A 69 0.58 22.10 -4.97
C SER A 69 -0.80 21.43 -4.86
N TRP A 70 -1.47 21.25 -5.98
CA TRP A 70 -2.70 20.45 -6.03
C TRP A 70 -2.48 19.03 -5.52
N GLY A 71 -1.28 18.46 -5.76
CA GLY A 71 -0.91 17.15 -5.24
C GLY A 71 -0.91 17.10 -3.71
N ASP A 72 -0.41 18.13 -3.06
CA ASP A 72 -0.40 18.22 -1.60
C ASP A 72 -1.83 18.30 -1.05
N LEU A 73 -2.69 19.12 -1.65
CA LEU A 73 -4.09 19.22 -1.25
C LEU A 73 -4.83 17.88 -1.39
N ILE A 74 -4.67 17.19 -2.53
CA ILE A 74 -5.32 15.89 -2.79
C ILE A 74 -4.82 14.84 -1.79
N VAL A 75 -3.51 14.80 -1.52
CA VAL A 75 -2.94 13.85 -0.56
C VAL A 75 -3.44 14.13 0.86
N ASN A 76 -3.48 15.38 1.28
CA ASN A 76 -3.97 15.77 2.59
C ASN A 76 -5.44 15.41 2.78
N VAL A 77 -6.30 15.84 1.84
CA VAL A 77 -7.73 15.50 1.86
C VAL A 77 -7.93 13.99 1.84
N GLY A 78 -7.21 13.27 0.96
CA GLY A 78 -7.35 11.81 0.81
C GLY A 78 -6.92 11.03 2.05
N ALA A 79 -5.77 11.37 2.64
CA ALA A 79 -5.26 10.72 3.85
C ALA A 79 -6.21 10.90 5.04
N TYR A 80 -6.68 12.15 5.24
CA TYR A 80 -7.61 12.43 6.33
C TYR A 80 -9.03 11.95 6.05
N ALA A 81 -9.47 11.83 4.78
CA ALA A 81 -10.75 11.18 4.45
C ALA A 81 -10.70 9.68 4.78
N GLY A 82 -9.61 8.99 4.47
CA GLY A 82 -9.38 7.62 4.91
C GLY A 82 -9.41 7.48 6.43
N PHE A 83 -8.73 8.36 7.15
CA PHE A 83 -8.72 8.38 8.62
C PHE A 83 -10.11 8.66 9.20
N GLY A 84 -10.83 9.67 8.70
CA GLY A 84 -12.19 10.02 9.14
C GLY A 84 -13.17 8.86 8.92
N TYR A 85 -13.13 8.23 7.74
CA TYR A 85 -13.93 7.03 7.43
C TYR A 85 -13.67 5.91 8.44
N LEU A 86 -12.40 5.58 8.68
CA LEU A 86 -12.01 4.51 9.61
C LEU A 86 -12.37 4.85 11.07
N THR A 87 -12.27 6.13 11.46
CA THR A 87 -12.65 6.59 12.80
C THR A 87 -14.14 6.39 13.04
N VAL A 88 -15.01 6.78 12.10
CA VAL A 88 -16.44 6.51 12.25
C VAL A 88 -16.72 5.01 12.33
N ARG A 89 -16.09 4.21 11.46
CA ARG A 89 -16.25 2.74 11.47
C ARG A 89 -15.78 2.09 12.77
N GLN A 90 -14.76 2.65 13.40
CA GLN A 90 -14.21 2.18 14.67
C GLN A 90 -15.12 2.49 15.86
N PHE A 91 -15.67 3.70 15.89
CA PHE A 91 -16.37 4.19 17.09
C PHE A 91 -17.90 4.17 17.01
N GLN A 92 -18.51 3.98 15.82
CA GLN A 92 -19.98 4.05 15.65
C GLN A 92 -20.76 3.04 16.48
N GLN A 93 -20.16 1.88 16.83
CA GLN A 93 -20.82 0.88 17.70
C GLN A 93 -20.91 1.32 19.15
N ARG A 94 -19.97 2.17 19.60
CA ARG A 94 -19.90 2.65 20.99
C ARG A 94 -20.62 3.99 21.19
N LEU A 95 -20.51 4.89 20.20
CA LEU A 95 -20.95 6.29 20.31
C LEU A 95 -22.18 6.60 19.45
N GLY A 96 -22.69 5.60 18.72
CA GLY A 96 -23.66 5.83 17.67
C GLY A 96 -23.03 6.50 16.43
N LEU A 97 -23.80 6.59 15.35
CA LEU A 97 -23.31 7.13 14.08
C LEU A 97 -22.87 8.60 14.20
N TRP A 98 -23.72 9.45 14.76
CA TRP A 98 -23.47 10.90 14.85
C TRP A 98 -22.37 11.25 15.86
N GLY A 99 -22.30 10.52 16.99
CA GLY A 99 -21.20 10.65 17.93
C GLY A 99 -19.86 10.28 17.32
N ALA A 100 -19.83 9.23 16.51
CA ALA A 100 -18.62 8.82 15.81
C ALA A 100 -18.22 9.82 14.70
N VAL A 101 -19.19 10.43 14.00
CA VAL A 101 -18.95 11.51 13.03
C VAL A 101 -18.32 12.73 13.70
N LEU A 102 -18.84 13.12 14.88
CA LEU A 102 -18.27 14.22 15.66
C LEU A 102 -16.82 13.91 16.04
N VAL A 103 -16.57 12.71 16.59
CA VAL A 103 -15.21 12.27 16.98
C VAL A 103 -14.27 12.25 15.78
N ALA A 104 -14.72 11.80 14.60
CA ALA A 104 -13.90 11.77 13.40
C ALA A 104 -13.56 13.18 12.91
N SER A 105 -14.52 14.10 12.90
CA SER A 105 -14.33 15.46 12.42
C SER A 105 -13.46 16.29 13.38
N VAL A 106 -13.80 16.31 14.66
CA VAL A 106 -13.03 17.04 15.68
C VAL A 106 -11.67 16.40 15.88
N GLY A 107 -11.61 15.06 15.99
CA GLY A 107 -10.34 14.32 16.12
C GLY A 107 -9.41 14.51 14.93
N GLY A 108 -9.95 14.56 13.71
CA GLY A 108 -9.17 14.88 12.50
C GLY A 108 -8.59 16.28 12.54
N CYS A 109 -9.38 17.28 12.93
CA CYS A 109 -8.89 18.66 13.10
C CYS A 109 -7.82 18.76 14.21
N LEU A 110 -8.05 18.11 15.35
CA LEU A 110 -7.06 18.10 16.47
C LEU A 110 -5.77 17.39 16.06
N LEU A 111 -5.87 16.27 15.34
CA LEU A 111 -4.69 15.57 14.82
C LEU A 111 -3.92 16.47 13.86
N SER A 112 -4.60 17.12 12.91
CA SER A 112 -3.95 18.05 11.98
C SER A 112 -3.29 19.22 12.72
N PHE A 113 -4.01 19.85 13.63
CA PHE A 113 -3.46 20.93 14.47
C PHE A 113 -2.19 20.48 15.22
N SER A 114 -2.21 19.29 15.80
CA SER A 114 -1.06 18.73 16.49
C SER A 114 0.12 18.52 15.54
N MET A 115 -0.14 17.99 14.34
CA MET A 115 0.90 17.77 13.34
C MET A 115 1.55 19.10 12.88
N GLU A 116 0.74 20.11 12.57
CA GLU A 116 1.23 21.43 12.17
C GLU A 116 2.06 22.10 13.30
N SER A 117 1.62 21.94 14.55
CA SER A 117 2.34 22.45 15.72
C SER A 117 3.68 21.75 15.91
N ILE A 118 3.72 20.41 15.76
CA ILE A 118 4.96 19.63 15.83
C ILE A 118 5.90 19.97 14.65
N GLN A 119 5.35 20.21 13.47
CA GLN A 119 6.14 20.64 12.29
C GLN A 119 6.86 21.95 12.49
N SER A 120 6.43 22.80 13.41
CA SER A 120 7.14 24.03 13.78
C SER A 120 8.55 23.77 14.34
N TYR A 121 8.82 22.56 14.81
CA TYR A 121 10.14 22.11 15.25
C TYR A 121 10.97 21.44 14.16
N LEU A 122 10.40 21.22 12.95
CA LEU A 122 11.07 20.56 11.84
C LEU A 122 11.50 21.60 10.80
N PRO A 123 12.81 21.83 10.56
CA PRO A 123 13.29 22.91 9.69
C PRO A 123 12.91 22.75 8.22
N ARG A 124 12.63 21.51 7.80
CA ARG A 124 12.24 21.19 6.42
C ARG A 124 10.72 21.17 6.21
N ARG A 125 9.95 21.51 7.26
CA ARG A 125 8.49 21.59 7.21
C ARG A 125 8.03 23.02 7.40
N VAL A 126 6.95 23.37 6.71
CA VAL A 126 6.31 24.66 6.83
C VAL A 126 4.85 24.41 7.25
N PRO A 127 4.55 24.57 8.54
CA PRO A 127 3.18 24.42 9.01
C PRO A 127 2.27 25.46 8.36
N SER A 128 1.05 25.04 8.02
CA SER A 128 0.15 25.82 7.17
C SER A 128 -1.30 25.74 7.66
N LEU A 129 -1.97 26.88 7.71
CA LEU A 129 -3.41 26.94 7.95
C LEU A 129 -4.21 26.24 6.84
N LEU A 130 -3.69 26.26 5.60
CA LEU A 130 -4.31 25.56 4.48
C LEU A 130 -4.34 24.04 4.71
N ASP A 131 -3.25 23.48 5.27
CA ASP A 131 -3.19 22.05 5.58
C ASP A 131 -4.16 21.68 6.70
N LEU A 132 -4.30 22.51 7.73
CA LEU A 132 -5.32 22.31 8.76
C LEU A 132 -6.74 22.26 8.15
N ILE A 133 -7.05 23.19 7.26
CA ILE A 133 -8.38 23.27 6.60
C ILE A 133 -8.60 22.03 5.71
N THR A 134 -7.65 21.69 4.86
CA THR A 134 -7.81 20.57 3.91
C THR A 134 -7.86 19.22 4.62
N ASN A 135 -7.09 19.05 5.68
CA ASN A 135 -7.11 17.85 6.53
C ASN A 135 -8.44 17.72 7.29
N GLY A 136 -8.92 18.80 7.88
CA GLY A 136 -10.23 18.84 8.54
C GLY A 136 -11.38 18.53 7.58
N LEU A 137 -11.37 19.13 6.38
CA LEU A 137 -12.32 18.83 5.32
C LEU A 137 -12.24 17.37 4.89
N GLY A 138 -11.02 16.83 4.75
CA GLY A 138 -10.80 15.42 4.47
C GLY A 138 -11.46 14.52 5.52
N ALA A 139 -11.18 14.73 6.80
CA ALA A 139 -11.78 13.95 7.88
C ALA A 139 -13.30 14.00 7.87
N LEU A 140 -13.88 15.19 7.65
CA LEU A 140 -15.33 15.37 7.51
C LEU A 140 -15.88 14.62 6.30
N LEU A 141 -15.24 14.71 5.14
CA LEU A 141 -15.65 13.99 3.92
C LEU A 141 -15.66 12.48 4.12
N GLY A 142 -14.64 11.94 4.80
CA GLY A 142 -14.57 10.52 5.16
C GLY A 142 -15.71 10.10 6.09
N ALA A 143 -16.03 10.94 7.07
CA ALA A 143 -17.14 10.71 7.99
C ALA A 143 -18.51 10.77 7.25
N VAL A 144 -18.72 11.78 6.41
CA VAL A 144 -19.93 11.93 5.58
C VAL A 144 -20.09 10.75 4.62
N LEU A 145 -18.99 10.20 4.08
CA LEU A 145 -19.04 9.01 3.23
C LEU A 145 -19.63 7.81 3.98
N VAL A 146 -19.30 7.61 5.26
CA VAL A 146 -19.92 6.53 6.07
C VAL A 146 -21.40 6.78 6.26
N VAL A 147 -21.82 8.03 6.54
CA VAL A 147 -23.25 8.40 6.65
C VAL A 147 -23.98 8.12 5.34
N ALA A 148 -23.41 8.57 4.22
CA ALA A 148 -23.97 8.31 2.89
C ALA A 148 -24.09 6.81 2.58
N MET A 149 -23.07 6.02 2.94
CA MET A 149 -23.11 4.55 2.80
C MET A 149 -24.14 3.88 3.72
N THR A 150 -24.48 4.50 4.84
CA THR A 150 -25.48 3.97 5.76
C THR A 150 -26.92 4.21 5.26
N TYR A 151 -27.19 5.37 4.67
CA TYR A 151 -28.53 5.75 4.27
C TYR A 151 -28.83 5.58 2.77
N SER A 152 -27.82 5.48 1.89
CA SER A 152 -28.01 5.33 0.46
C SER A 152 -28.09 3.86 0.02
N PRO A 153 -29.24 3.37 -0.47
CA PRO A 153 -29.39 2.00 -0.98
C PRO A 153 -28.48 1.71 -2.19
N ARG A 154 -28.12 2.75 -2.97
CA ARG A 154 -27.21 2.62 -4.11
C ARG A 154 -25.79 2.32 -3.65
N LEU A 155 -25.31 3.10 -2.66
CA LEU A 155 -23.96 2.89 -2.09
C LEU A 155 -23.86 1.60 -1.30
N GLN A 156 -24.92 1.19 -0.61
CA GLN A 156 -24.99 -0.12 0.04
C GLN A 156 -24.87 -1.26 -0.98
N ARG A 157 -25.62 -1.19 -2.08
CA ARG A 157 -25.52 -2.19 -3.18
C ARG A 157 -24.14 -2.23 -3.81
N MET A 158 -23.53 -1.05 -4.05
CA MET A 158 -22.16 -0.98 -4.57
C MET A 158 -21.16 -1.58 -3.59
N ARG A 159 -21.26 -1.26 -2.30
CA ARG A 159 -20.44 -1.86 -1.25
C ARG A 159 -20.61 -3.37 -1.20
N THR A 160 -21.84 -3.89 -1.25
CA THR A 160 -22.13 -5.33 -1.25
C THR A 160 -21.53 -6.01 -2.49
N ARG A 161 -21.67 -5.40 -3.68
CA ARG A 161 -21.07 -5.91 -4.90
C ARG A 161 -19.55 -5.94 -4.80
N ILE A 162 -18.91 -4.86 -4.35
CA ILE A 162 -17.46 -4.81 -4.15
C ILE A 162 -17.03 -5.84 -3.10
N SER A 163 -17.79 -5.97 -2.00
CA SER A 163 -17.48 -6.97 -0.99
C SER A 163 -17.68 -8.41 -1.50
N GLN A 164 -18.70 -8.68 -2.29
CA GLN A 164 -18.92 -9.99 -2.91
C GLN A 164 -17.85 -10.35 -3.94
N LEU A 165 -17.38 -9.38 -4.72
CA LEU A 165 -16.26 -9.57 -5.65
C LEU A 165 -14.93 -9.80 -4.92
N ALA A 166 -14.78 -9.23 -3.71
CA ALA A 166 -13.58 -9.33 -2.90
C ALA A 166 -13.62 -10.43 -1.84
N LEU A 167 -14.79 -11.06 -1.58
CA LEU A 167 -15.03 -11.78 -0.33
C LEU A 167 -15.76 -13.12 -0.55
N GLY A 168 -15.04 -14.20 -0.82
CA GLY A 168 -15.45 -15.57 -0.62
C GLY A 168 -15.51 -15.95 0.90
N HIS A 169 -15.41 -17.21 1.36
CA HIS A 169 -15.58 -17.72 2.75
C HIS A 169 -14.63 -17.10 3.82
N GLU A 170 -15.04 -17.03 5.09
CA GLU A 170 -14.50 -16.13 6.14
C GLU A 170 -13.01 -16.30 6.52
N SER A 171 -12.43 -17.48 6.47
CA SER A 171 -10.98 -17.69 6.73
C SER A 171 -10.11 -17.40 5.50
N GLU A 172 -10.58 -17.75 4.33
CA GLU A 172 -10.01 -17.43 3.02
C GLU A 172 -10.01 -15.92 2.75
N HIS A 173 -10.95 -15.18 3.33
CA HIS A 173 -11.10 -13.76 3.20
C HIS A 173 -9.95 -12.95 3.76
N ARG A 174 -9.39 -13.35 4.91
CA ARG A 174 -8.28 -12.64 5.54
C ARG A 174 -7.04 -12.71 4.66
N HIS A 175 -6.80 -13.86 4.08
CA HIS A 175 -5.66 -14.11 3.21
C HIS A 175 -5.79 -13.33 1.89
N ARG A 176 -6.95 -13.40 1.25
CA ARG A 176 -7.26 -12.63 0.03
C ARG A 176 -7.16 -11.11 0.25
N ARG A 177 -7.63 -10.59 1.40
CA ARG A 177 -7.50 -9.16 1.74
C ARG A 177 -6.04 -8.76 1.90
N PHE A 178 -5.24 -9.59 2.54
CA PHE A 178 -3.82 -9.31 2.70
C PHE A 178 -3.10 -9.31 1.35
N ALA A 179 -3.37 -10.29 0.48
CA ALA A 179 -2.85 -10.28 -0.89
C ALA A 179 -3.28 -9.03 -1.68
N ALA A 180 -4.55 -8.61 -1.59
CA ALA A 180 -5.03 -7.39 -2.23
C ALA A 180 -4.32 -6.13 -1.71
N VAL A 181 -4.09 -6.02 -0.41
CA VAL A 181 -3.30 -4.93 0.18
C VAL A 181 -1.88 -4.95 -0.35
N LEU A 182 -1.23 -6.11 -0.43
CA LEU A 182 0.11 -6.24 -0.99
C LEU A 182 0.16 -5.81 -2.47
N LEU A 183 -0.86 -6.12 -3.27
CA LEU A 183 -0.95 -5.66 -4.66
C LEU A 183 -1.07 -4.13 -4.76
N ILE A 184 -1.91 -3.51 -3.93
CA ILE A 184 -2.03 -2.05 -3.87
C ILE A 184 -0.70 -1.41 -3.47
N LEU A 185 -0.04 -1.94 -2.45
CA LEU A 185 1.26 -1.46 -1.99
C LEU A 185 2.36 -1.67 -3.04
N TRP A 186 2.30 -2.78 -3.80
CA TRP A 186 3.22 -3.02 -4.90
C TRP A 186 3.08 -1.97 -6.00
N VAL A 187 1.84 -1.66 -6.43
CA VAL A 187 1.58 -0.59 -7.41
C VAL A 187 2.02 0.76 -6.88
N ALA A 188 1.71 1.08 -5.62
CA ALA A 188 2.14 2.32 -4.98
C ALA A 188 3.68 2.44 -4.97
N GLY A 189 4.41 1.35 -4.70
CA GLY A 189 5.86 1.31 -4.76
C GLY A 189 6.44 1.61 -6.15
N GLN A 190 5.68 1.38 -7.23
CA GLN A 190 6.11 1.68 -8.59
C GLN A 190 6.12 3.19 -8.92
N THR A 191 5.48 4.01 -8.13
CA THR A 191 5.49 5.47 -8.32
C THR A 191 6.82 6.12 -7.95
N VAL A 192 7.71 5.41 -7.24
CA VAL A 192 9.02 5.92 -6.86
C VAL A 192 10.07 5.50 -7.88
N PRO A 193 10.58 6.39 -8.71
CA PRO A 193 11.56 6.07 -9.75
C PRO A 193 12.96 5.92 -9.16
N GLN A 194 13.17 4.95 -8.27
CA GLN A 194 14.49 4.71 -7.68
C GLN A 194 15.40 3.85 -8.55
N GLN A 195 14.81 2.99 -9.36
CA GLN A 195 15.49 2.19 -10.38
C GLN A 195 14.57 2.05 -11.58
N LEU A 196 15.14 2.11 -12.77
CA LEU A 196 14.42 2.08 -14.05
C LEU A 196 13.72 0.75 -14.34
N LEU A 197 14.14 -0.30 -13.68
CA LEU A 197 13.56 -1.65 -13.77
C LEU A 197 12.57 -1.83 -12.63
N MET A 198 11.57 -2.68 -12.82
CA MET A 198 10.52 -2.98 -11.83
C MET A 198 11.11 -3.68 -10.59
N SER A 199 12.17 -3.12 -10.01
CA SER A 199 12.80 -3.66 -8.82
C SER A 199 12.02 -3.28 -7.58
N VAL A 200 11.92 -4.21 -6.68
CA VAL A 200 11.61 -3.94 -5.28
C VAL A 200 12.85 -3.23 -4.74
N GLY A 201 12.71 -2.04 -4.22
CA GLY A 201 13.83 -1.20 -3.78
C GLY A 201 14.78 -1.92 -2.82
N PRO A 202 16.03 -1.50 -2.70
CA PRO A 202 16.97 -2.07 -1.74
C PRO A 202 16.38 -1.95 -0.34
N LEU A 203 16.54 -3.00 0.47
CA LEU A 203 16.20 -3.00 1.89
C LEU A 203 17.12 -2.03 2.65
N SER A 204 16.94 -0.73 2.43
CA SER A 204 17.56 0.29 3.26
C SER A 204 16.60 0.61 4.41
N PRO A 205 16.98 0.30 5.65
CA PRO A 205 16.04 0.33 6.77
C PRO A 205 15.54 1.72 7.13
N TRP A 206 16.20 2.80 6.67
CA TRP A 206 15.84 4.14 7.12
C TRP A 206 15.98 5.19 6.02
N PRO A 207 14.94 5.98 5.73
CA PRO A 207 15.04 7.04 4.75
C PRO A 207 16.01 8.12 5.27
N GLY A 208 17.15 8.27 4.61
CA GLY A 208 18.08 9.38 4.85
C GLY A 208 19.33 9.06 5.66
N GLN A 209 19.47 7.82 6.14
CA GLN A 209 20.71 7.37 6.75
C GLN A 209 21.16 6.08 6.07
N ASP A 210 22.36 6.06 5.55
CA ASP A 210 23.06 4.86 5.18
C ASP A 210 23.51 4.16 6.46
N LEU A 211 22.55 3.57 7.20
CA LEU A 211 22.77 2.96 8.52
C LEU A 211 23.51 1.63 8.47
N LEU A 212 23.59 1.04 7.29
CA LEU A 212 24.45 -0.11 7.08
C LEU A 212 25.59 0.35 6.17
N PRO A 213 26.84 0.04 6.55
CA PRO A 213 27.96 0.21 5.61
C PRO A 213 27.59 -0.53 4.32
N PRO A 214 27.96 -0.02 3.14
CA PRO A 214 27.70 -0.70 1.89
C PRO A 214 28.22 -2.12 2.03
N LEU A 215 27.31 -3.10 1.96
CA LEU A 215 27.74 -4.50 1.96
C LEU A 215 28.71 -4.69 0.80
N PRO A 216 29.83 -5.41 0.98
CA PRO A 216 30.87 -5.55 -0.04
C PRO A 216 30.38 -6.19 -1.35
N LEU A 217 29.13 -6.68 -1.35
CA LEU A 217 28.48 -7.30 -2.50
C LEU A 217 27.61 -6.30 -3.33
N VAL A 218 27.46 -5.05 -2.89
CA VAL A 218 26.66 -4.06 -3.64
C VAL A 218 27.39 -3.71 -4.94
N GLY A 219 26.70 -3.97 -6.08
CA GLY A 219 27.26 -3.69 -7.39
C GLY A 219 28.38 -4.67 -7.83
N ALA A 220 28.44 -5.86 -7.27
CA ALA A 220 29.52 -6.83 -7.55
C ALA A 220 29.38 -7.55 -8.90
N LEU A 221 28.29 -7.37 -9.65
CA LEU A 221 28.12 -8.03 -10.93
C LEU A 221 29.07 -7.48 -12.00
N PRO A 222 29.77 -8.36 -12.75
CA PRO A 222 30.54 -7.94 -13.91
C PRO A 222 29.62 -7.42 -15.04
N ALA A 223 30.14 -6.52 -15.87
CA ALA A 223 29.35 -5.80 -16.88
C ALA A 223 28.51 -6.71 -17.80
N TRP A 224 29.06 -7.89 -18.19
CA TRP A 224 28.33 -8.85 -19.04
C TRP A 224 27.11 -9.48 -18.35
N ALA A 225 27.11 -9.55 -17.01
CA ALA A 225 26.02 -10.16 -16.23
C ALA A 225 24.92 -9.15 -15.87
N VAL A 226 25.15 -7.85 -16.00
CA VAL A 226 24.19 -6.80 -15.62
C VAL A 226 22.90 -6.88 -16.44
N THR A 227 23.00 -6.98 -17.76
CA THR A 227 21.83 -7.05 -18.64
C THR A 227 20.98 -8.29 -18.36
N PRO A 228 21.48 -9.53 -18.37
CA PRO A 228 20.68 -10.70 -18.05
C PRO A 228 20.12 -10.66 -16.62
N ALA A 229 20.87 -10.18 -15.64
CA ALA A 229 20.37 -10.00 -14.28
C ALA A 229 19.22 -9.00 -14.20
N SER A 230 19.27 -7.92 -14.98
CA SER A 230 18.21 -6.92 -15.06
C SER A 230 16.93 -7.46 -15.72
N VAL A 231 17.06 -8.30 -16.76
CA VAL A 231 15.94 -9.01 -17.37
C VAL A 231 15.30 -9.97 -16.37
N LEU A 232 16.10 -10.76 -15.66
CA LEU A 232 15.62 -11.68 -14.63
C LEU A 232 14.94 -10.95 -13.46
N LEU A 233 15.52 -9.84 -13.00
CA LEU A 233 14.93 -9.00 -11.96
C LEU A 233 13.57 -8.46 -12.38
N THR A 234 13.46 -7.96 -13.61
CA THR A 234 12.19 -7.46 -14.17
C THR A 234 11.16 -8.57 -14.26
N ALA A 235 11.53 -9.75 -14.78
CA ALA A 235 10.63 -10.90 -14.87
C ALA A 235 10.16 -11.36 -13.50
N ALA A 236 11.06 -11.52 -12.54
CA ALA A 236 10.75 -11.97 -11.19
C ALA A 236 9.83 -10.99 -10.46
N THR A 237 10.11 -9.68 -10.56
CA THR A 237 9.26 -8.64 -9.95
C THR A 237 7.89 -8.51 -10.62
N ALA A 238 7.75 -8.84 -11.90
CA ALA A 238 6.47 -8.90 -12.60
C ALA A 238 5.68 -10.18 -12.25
N LEU A 239 6.34 -11.30 -11.96
CA LEU A 239 5.68 -12.56 -11.57
C LEU A 239 5.14 -12.54 -10.14
N LEU A 240 5.78 -11.82 -9.22
CA LEU A 240 5.31 -11.76 -7.83
C LEU A 240 3.86 -11.26 -7.69
N PRO A 241 3.43 -10.16 -8.33
CA PRO A 241 2.02 -9.77 -8.31
C PRO A 241 1.11 -10.78 -9.02
N ALA A 242 1.58 -11.53 -10.04
CA ALA A 242 0.79 -12.61 -10.63
C ALA A 242 0.44 -13.68 -9.59
N LEU A 243 1.42 -14.11 -8.79
CA LEU A 243 1.21 -15.08 -7.71
C LEU A 243 0.24 -14.57 -6.64
N LEU A 244 0.27 -13.27 -6.31
CA LEU A 244 -0.70 -12.66 -5.40
C LEU A 244 -2.10 -12.58 -6.02
N VAL A 245 -2.22 -12.25 -7.31
CA VAL A 245 -3.49 -12.23 -8.05
C VAL A 245 -4.13 -13.61 -8.06
N MET A 246 -3.35 -14.68 -8.23
CA MET A 246 -3.83 -16.06 -8.17
C MET A 246 -4.42 -16.43 -6.80
N ARG A 247 -4.05 -15.72 -5.73
CA ARG A 247 -4.65 -15.86 -4.39
C ARG A 247 -5.90 -15.01 -4.17
N CYS A 248 -6.10 -13.97 -5.00
CA CYS A 248 -7.24 -13.06 -4.88
C CYS A 248 -8.43 -13.46 -5.75
N VAL A 249 -8.17 -14.06 -6.91
CA VAL A 249 -9.15 -14.29 -7.97
C VAL A 249 -9.18 -15.74 -8.36
N GLU A 250 -10.38 -16.32 -8.43
CA GLU A 250 -10.55 -17.76 -8.72
C GLU A 250 -10.47 -18.09 -10.22
N THR A 251 -11.01 -17.20 -11.07
CA THR A 251 -11.11 -17.46 -12.51
C THR A 251 -9.82 -17.09 -13.23
N SER A 252 -9.21 -18.04 -13.93
CA SER A 252 -7.94 -17.86 -14.64
C SER A 252 -7.95 -16.71 -15.65
N ARG A 253 -9.07 -16.51 -16.36
CA ARG A 253 -9.25 -15.36 -17.28
C ARG A 253 -9.16 -14.02 -16.56
N ASN A 254 -9.81 -13.90 -15.39
CA ASN A 254 -9.81 -12.69 -14.59
C ASN A 254 -8.45 -12.48 -13.91
N GLN A 255 -7.75 -13.55 -13.54
CA GLN A 255 -6.38 -13.49 -13.02
C GLN A 255 -5.44 -12.85 -14.03
N LEU A 256 -5.46 -13.33 -15.28
CA LEU A 256 -4.63 -12.77 -16.35
C LEU A 256 -4.99 -11.31 -16.65
N ALA A 257 -6.27 -10.99 -16.77
CA ALA A 257 -6.73 -9.63 -17.03
C ALA A 257 -6.32 -8.65 -15.93
N LEU A 258 -6.51 -9.02 -14.66
CA LEU A 258 -6.13 -8.20 -13.52
C LEU A 258 -4.60 -8.03 -13.45
N TRP A 259 -3.85 -9.10 -13.64
CA TRP A 259 -2.39 -9.02 -13.66
C TRP A 259 -1.85 -8.12 -14.77
N LEU A 260 -2.37 -8.24 -16.00
CA LEU A 260 -2.01 -7.36 -17.11
C LEU A 260 -2.36 -5.90 -16.83
N LEU A 261 -3.53 -5.64 -16.25
CA LEU A 261 -3.93 -4.30 -15.83
C LEU A 261 -2.94 -3.72 -14.80
N LEU A 262 -2.55 -4.51 -13.81
CA LEU A 262 -1.57 -4.10 -12.80
C LEU A 262 -0.20 -3.82 -13.42
N LEU A 263 0.25 -4.67 -14.37
CA LEU A 263 1.51 -4.45 -15.09
C LEU A 263 1.49 -3.19 -15.93
N VAL A 264 0.43 -2.97 -16.72
CA VAL A 264 0.27 -1.75 -17.52
C VAL A 264 0.27 -0.51 -16.63
N THR A 265 -0.46 -0.56 -15.52
CA THR A 265 -0.49 0.52 -14.54
C THR A 265 0.90 0.78 -13.95
N ALA A 266 1.61 -0.27 -13.54
CA ALA A 266 2.95 -0.18 -12.95
C ALA A 266 3.97 0.38 -13.95
N VAL A 267 3.96 -0.11 -15.19
CA VAL A 267 4.82 0.38 -16.27
C VAL A 267 4.49 1.84 -16.59
N GLY A 268 3.20 2.17 -16.70
CA GLY A 268 2.75 3.55 -16.95
C GLY A 268 3.20 4.51 -15.85
N LEU A 269 3.05 4.14 -14.58
CA LEU A 269 3.51 4.95 -13.46
C LEU A 269 5.04 5.14 -13.46
N ARG A 270 5.81 4.10 -13.78
CA ARG A 270 7.26 4.19 -13.87
C ARG A 270 7.73 5.01 -15.06
N LEU A 271 7.21 4.74 -16.25
CA LEU A 271 7.58 5.49 -17.44
C LEU A 271 7.17 6.96 -17.31
N GLY A 272 5.97 7.24 -16.80
CA GLY A 272 5.52 8.60 -16.53
C GLY A 272 6.43 9.33 -15.54
N GLY A 273 6.83 8.67 -14.45
CA GLY A 273 7.77 9.22 -13.47
C GLY A 273 9.19 9.39 -13.99
N ALA A 274 9.64 8.52 -14.87
CA ALA A 274 10.99 8.52 -15.42
C ALA A 274 11.12 9.25 -16.77
N LEU A 275 10.02 9.63 -17.41
CA LEU A 275 10.01 10.19 -18.78
C LEU A 275 10.97 11.38 -18.93
N HIS A 276 11.03 12.25 -17.94
CA HIS A 276 11.93 13.39 -17.95
C HIS A 276 13.43 13.01 -17.91
N ILE A 277 13.74 11.88 -17.27
CA ILE A 277 15.10 11.31 -17.21
C ILE A 277 15.43 10.67 -18.57
N TYR A 278 14.51 9.89 -19.11
CA TYR A 278 14.67 9.22 -20.40
C TYR A 278 14.90 10.18 -21.57
N ILE A 279 14.15 11.29 -21.61
CA ILE A 279 14.32 12.32 -22.65
C ILE A 279 15.71 12.98 -22.60
N ARG A 280 16.34 13.05 -21.43
CA ARG A 280 17.64 13.72 -21.26
C ARG A 280 18.86 12.81 -21.34
N THR A 281 18.69 11.49 -21.30
CA THR A 281 19.80 10.56 -21.10
C THR A 281 19.97 9.51 -22.20
N ASP A 282 19.15 9.54 -23.26
CA ASP A 282 19.09 8.52 -24.34
C ASP A 282 18.93 7.07 -23.85
N ARG A 283 18.61 6.89 -22.56
CA ARG A 283 18.49 5.59 -21.91
C ARG A 283 17.25 4.81 -22.28
N LEU A 284 16.29 5.44 -22.89
CA LEU A 284 15.12 4.73 -23.39
C LEU A 284 15.53 3.60 -24.32
N GLN A 285 16.60 3.79 -25.11
CA GLN A 285 17.12 2.79 -26.04
C GLN A 285 17.72 1.56 -25.34
N THR A 286 18.31 1.73 -24.15
CA THR A 286 18.93 0.63 -23.40
C THR A 286 17.96 -0.06 -22.44
N ASP A 287 17.14 0.70 -21.76
CA ASP A 287 16.29 0.19 -20.70
C ASP A 287 14.97 -0.40 -21.22
N LEU A 288 14.42 0.13 -22.31
CA LEU A 288 13.18 -0.37 -22.88
C LEU A 288 13.30 -1.82 -23.40
N PRO A 289 14.36 -2.23 -24.12
CA PRO A 289 14.57 -3.63 -24.50
C PRO A 289 14.67 -4.57 -23.29
N ILE A 290 15.36 -4.15 -22.23
CA ILE A 290 15.50 -4.94 -21.01
C ILE A 290 14.13 -5.12 -20.33
N LEU A 291 13.37 -4.03 -20.20
CA LEU A 291 12.03 -4.06 -19.66
C LEU A 291 11.12 -4.97 -20.50
N ALA A 292 11.13 -4.81 -21.83
CA ALA A 292 10.33 -5.63 -22.73
C ALA A 292 10.68 -7.12 -22.65
N ALA A 293 11.99 -7.45 -22.63
CA ALA A 293 12.45 -8.83 -22.51
C ALA A 293 12.04 -9.44 -21.16
N GLY A 294 12.18 -8.70 -20.06
CA GLY A 294 11.76 -9.16 -18.73
C GLY A 294 10.25 -9.38 -18.62
N LEU A 295 9.46 -8.48 -19.18
CA LEU A 295 7.99 -8.63 -19.22
C LEU A 295 7.56 -9.78 -20.12
N ALA A 296 8.20 -9.96 -21.29
CA ALA A 296 7.95 -11.10 -22.18
C ALA A 296 8.27 -12.43 -21.47
N LEU A 297 9.39 -12.50 -20.76
CA LEU A 297 9.76 -13.67 -19.97
C LEU A 297 8.71 -13.94 -18.85
N ALA A 298 8.25 -12.89 -18.17
CA ALA A 298 7.20 -13.03 -17.16
C ALA A 298 5.88 -13.55 -17.76
N LEU A 299 5.48 -13.06 -18.94
CA LEU A 299 4.29 -13.54 -19.67
C LEU A 299 4.40 -15.02 -20.02
N VAL A 300 5.55 -15.45 -20.55
CA VAL A 300 5.81 -16.85 -20.90
C VAL A 300 5.74 -17.73 -19.64
N LEU A 301 6.35 -17.32 -18.54
CA LEU A 301 6.41 -18.08 -17.29
C LEU A 301 5.09 -18.06 -16.50
N CYS A 302 4.28 -17.01 -16.63
CA CYS A 302 3.01 -16.90 -15.90
C CYS A 302 2.02 -18.00 -16.29
N HIS A 303 1.97 -18.38 -17.57
CA HIS A 303 1.03 -19.37 -18.07
C HIS A 303 1.25 -20.78 -17.46
N PRO A 304 2.44 -21.39 -17.49
CA PRO A 304 2.68 -22.64 -16.78
C PRO A 304 2.53 -22.51 -15.27
N LEU A 305 2.98 -21.38 -14.68
CA LEU A 305 2.89 -21.12 -13.26
C LEU A 305 1.44 -21.15 -12.75
N ALA A 306 0.50 -20.61 -13.53
CA ALA A 306 -0.93 -20.64 -13.18
C ALA A 306 -1.53 -22.05 -13.14
N ARG A 307 -0.91 -23.02 -13.82
CA ARG A 307 -1.36 -24.44 -13.84
C ARG A 307 -0.72 -25.28 -12.73
N TRP A 308 0.30 -24.75 -12.06
CA TRP A 308 0.99 -25.51 -11.02
C TRP A 308 0.15 -25.55 -9.73
N PRO A 309 0.34 -26.60 -8.89
CA PRO A 309 -0.29 -26.67 -7.58
C PRO A 309 0.06 -25.46 -6.71
N GLU A 310 -0.85 -25.03 -5.86
CA GLU A 310 -0.65 -23.90 -4.94
C GLU A 310 0.61 -24.02 -4.10
N SER A 311 0.95 -25.24 -3.65
CA SER A 311 2.17 -25.54 -2.90
C SER A 311 3.44 -25.25 -3.71
N THR A 312 3.42 -25.49 -5.02
CA THR A 312 4.54 -25.19 -5.91
C THR A 312 4.61 -23.68 -6.20
N GLN A 313 3.50 -23.04 -6.49
CA GLN A 313 3.42 -21.59 -6.66
C GLN A 313 3.96 -20.85 -5.40
N ARG A 314 3.60 -21.34 -4.20
CA ARG A 314 4.12 -20.83 -2.93
C ARG A 314 5.64 -20.97 -2.84
N ARG A 315 6.20 -22.16 -3.15
CA ARG A 315 7.66 -22.39 -3.16
C ARG A 315 8.37 -21.46 -4.14
N VAL A 316 7.79 -21.26 -5.31
CA VAL A 316 8.30 -20.31 -6.31
C VAL A 316 8.31 -18.90 -5.76
N ALA A 317 7.22 -18.43 -5.13
CA ALA A 317 7.18 -17.10 -4.52
C ALA A 317 8.25 -16.92 -3.44
N LEU A 318 8.41 -17.92 -2.55
CA LEU A 318 9.42 -17.92 -1.50
C LEU A 318 10.87 -17.91 -2.04
N GLY A 319 11.11 -18.45 -3.23
CA GLY A 319 12.39 -18.36 -3.91
C GLY A 319 12.59 -17.06 -4.70
N LEU A 320 11.53 -16.57 -5.38
CA LEU A 320 11.61 -15.34 -6.17
C LEU A 320 11.86 -14.09 -5.33
N ILE A 321 11.28 -14.02 -4.12
CA ILE A 321 11.42 -12.83 -3.27
C ILE A 321 12.89 -12.58 -2.87
N PRO A 322 13.62 -13.53 -2.25
CA PRO A 322 15.04 -13.32 -1.94
C PRO A 322 15.88 -13.13 -3.20
N LEU A 323 15.54 -13.81 -4.31
CA LEU A 323 16.22 -13.60 -5.59
C LEU A 323 16.10 -12.16 -6.08
N THR A 324 14.89 -11.55 -6.03
CA THR A 324 14.70 -10.16 -6.43
C THR A 324 15.49 -9.20 -5.57
N VAL A 325 15.55 -9.45 -4.26
CA VAL A 325 16.35 -8.64 -3.33
C VAL A 325 17.84 -8.78 -3.64
N ALA A 326 18.33 -10.00 -3.83
CA ALA A 326 19.73 -10.27 -4.15
C ALA A 326 20.14 -9.61 -5.48
N LEU A 327 19.33 -9.78 -6.55
CA LEU A 327 19.61 -9.16 -7.85
C LEU A 327 19.59 -7.63 -7.75
N ALA A 328 18.66 -7.05 -7.01
CA ALA A 328 18.59 -5.60 -6.82
C ALA A 328 19.82 -5.04 -6.09
N TRP A 329 20.51 -5.83 -5.28
CA TRP A 329 21.74 -5.45 -4.59
C TRP A 329 22.99 -5.68 -5.43
N LEU A 330 23.03 -6.79 -6.17
CA LEU A 330 24.17 -7.18 -6.99
C LEU A 330 24.34 -6.34 -8.25
N ILE A 331 23.23 -5.80 -8.80
CA ILE A 331 23.28 -4.91 -9.96
C ILE A 331 23.90 -3.57 -9.54
N PRO A 332 25.01 -3.14 -10.17
CA PRO A 332 25.68 -1.91 -9.81
C PRO A 332 24.76 -0.70 -9.99
N PRO A 333 24.70 0.20 -9.00
CA PRO A 333 23.97 1.46 -9.15
C PRO A 333 24.72 2.33 -10.16
N GLU A 334 24.00 2.83 -11.15
CA GLU A 334 24.62 3.67 -12.17
C GLU A 334 24.98 5.06 -11.66
N PRO A 335 26.26 5.44 -11.68
CA PRO A 335 26.74 6.70 -11.14
C PRO A 335 26.19 7.92 -11.88
N THR A 336 25.90 7.78 -13.17
CA THR A 336 25.36 8.87 -14.02
C THR A 336 23.89 9.22 -13.74
N LEU A 337 23.13 8.27 -13.21
CA LEU A 337 21.71 8.47 -12.87
C LEU A 337 21.51 9.15 -11.51
N GLN A 338 22.40 8.96 -10.57
CA GLN A 338 22.23 9.50 -9.20
C GLN A 338 22.04 11.02 -9.16
N PRO A 339 22.86 11.85 -9.84
CA PRO A 339 22.67 13.29 -9.86
C PRO A 339 21.42 13.71 -10.63
N LEU A 340 21.09 13.02 -11.73
CA LEU A 340 19.91 13.27 -12.54
C LEU A 340 18.62 12.84 -11.84
N LEU A 341 18.62 11.71 -11.18
CA LEU A 341 17.55 11.26 -10.28
C LEU A 341 17.33 12.27 -9.17
N LYS A 342 18.39 12.77 -8.54
CA LYS A 342 18.28 13.79 -7.50
C LYS A 342 17.69 15.10 -8.03
N LYS A 343 18.06 15.52 -9.23
CA LYS A 343 17.61 16.78 -9.86
C LYS A 343 16.20 16.65 -10.47
N SER A 344 15.89 15.58 -11.18
CA SER A 344 14.57 15.35 -11.76
C SER A 344 13.56 14.81 -10.72
N LEU A 345 14.00 14.07 -9.72
CA LEU A 345 13.20 13.79 -8.53
C LEU A 345 12.73 15.11 -7.90
N THR A 346 13.58 16.12 -7.80
CA THR A 346 13.20 17.43 -7.26
C THR A 346 12.19 18.14 -8.16
N ALA A 347 12.25 17.99 -9.47
CA ALA A 347 11.32 18.62 -10.42
C ALA A 347 9.97 17.88 -10.53
N TYR A 348 9.97 16.56 -10.67
CA TYR A 348 8.78 15.72 -10.72
C TYR A 348 8.07 15.66 -9.36
N MET A 349 8.82 15.74 -8.29
CA MET A 349 8.37 15.63 -6.91
C MET A 349 8.09 16.96 -6.24
N ARG A 350 8.06 18.06 -6.96
CA ARG A 350 7.34 19.27 -6.51
C ARG A 350 5.84 19.02 -6.38
N LEU A 351 5.34 17.91 -6.95
CA LEU A 351 3.94 17.46 -6.87
C LEU A 351 3.65 16.60 -5.63
N ALA A 352 4.65 16.09 -4.94
CA ALA A 352 4.44 15.21 -3.77
C ALA A 352 5.24 15.71 -2.56
N THR A 353 4.60 15.72 -1.40
CA THR A 353 5.27 16.09 -0.13
C THR A 353 6.47 15.19 0.14
N PRO A 354 7.53 15.68 0.81
CA PRO A 354 8.66 14.87 1.23
C PRO A 354 8.25 13.63 2.04
N GLY A 355 7.19 13.74 2.87
CA GLY A 355 6.66 12.63 3.65
C GLY A 355 6.03 11.54 2.81
N PHE A 356 5.24 11.88 1.79
CA PHE A 356 4.63 10.92 0.89
C PHE A 356 5.69 10.10 0.12
N ARG A 357 6.76 10.76 -0.33
CA ARG A 357 7.91 10.10 -0.95
C ARG A 357 8.60 9.11 -0.02
N GLY A 358 8.82 9.54 1.22
CA GLY A 358 9.40 8.68 2.25
C GLY A 358 8.54 7.46 2.50
N LEU A 359 7.22 7.64 2.60
CA LEU A 359 6.27 6.54 2.77
C LEU A 359 6.34 5.54 1.60
N LEU A 360 6.27 6.02 0.37
CA LEU A 360 6.35 5.15 -0.81
C LEU A 360 7.69 4.40 -0.88
N ARG A 361 8.79 5.07 -0.55
CA ARG A 361 10.11 4.44 -0.45
C ARG A 361 10.12 3.36 0.63
N THR A 362 9.59 3.64 1.80
CA THR A 362 9.48 2.68 2.91
C THR A 362 8.62 1.49 2.50
N ILE A 363 7.47 1.72 1.86
CA ILE A 363 6.62 0.66 1.31
C ILE A 363 7.43 -0.21 0.34
N ALA A 364 8.13 0.39 -0.63
CA ALA A 364 8.92 -0.35 -1.61
C ALA A 364 10.03 -1.18 -0.96
N CYS A 365 10.67 -0.67 0.11
CA CYS A 365 11.71 -1.38 0.85
C CYS A 365 11.18 -2.58 1.65
N TRP A 366 10.04 -2.42 2.33
CA TRP A 366 9.50 -3.44 3.23
C TRP A 366 8.54 -4.41 2.55
N TRP A 367 8.08 -4.08 1.36
CA TRP A 367 7.14 -4.92 0.61
C TRP A 367 7.62 -6.37 0.41
N PRO A 368 8.91 -6.65 0.08
CA PRO A 368 9.38 -8.03 -0.06
C PRO A 368 9.24 -8.84 1.21
N LEU A 369 9.52 -8.24 2.37
CA LEU A 369 9.37 -8.93 3.67
C LEU A 369 7.90 -9.20 3.99
N ALA A 370 7.01 -8.26 3.68
CA ALA A 370 5.58 -8.45 3.84
C ALA A 370 5.04 -9.55 2.91
N ALA A 371 5.51 -9.60 1.66
CA ALA A 371 5.17 -10.66 0.71
C ALA A 371 5.76 -12.02 1.14
N LEU A 372 7.01 -12.03 1.61
CA LEU A 372 7.64 -13.23 2.16
C LEU A 372 6.84 -13.80 3.34
N TYR A 373 6.48 -12.94 4.29
CA TYR A 373 5.64 -13.29 5.43
C TYR A 373 4.29 -13.85 4.96
N PHE A 374 3.63 -13.19 3.99
CA PHE A 374 2.36 -13.66 3.43
C PHE A 374 2.48 -15.11 2.92
N PHE A 375 3.45 -15.40 2.05
CA PHE A 375 3.64 -16.75 1.52
C PHE A 375 4.20 -17.73 2.55
N ALA A 376 4.89 -17.28 3.60
CA ALA A 376 5.39 -18.16 4.66
C ALA A 376 4.27 -18.68 5.57
N ILE A 377 3.29 -17.83 5.91
CA ILE A 377 2.16 -18.20 6.80
C ILE A 377 0.98 -18.84 6.06
N GLU A 378 1.00 -18.86 4.73
CA GLU A 378 -0.02 -19.55 3.94
C GLU A 378 -0.05 -21.03 4.34
N ALA A 379 -1.04 -21.44 5.13
CA ALA A 379 -1.19 -22.82 5.52
C ALA A 379 -1.38 -23.70 4.26
N PRO A 380 -0.74 -24.86 4.16
CA PRO A 380 -1.06 -25.78 3.09
C PRO A 380 -2.55 -26.11 3.24
N ASN A 381 -3.36 -25.75 2.24
CA ASN A 381 -4.75 -26.16 2.20
C ASN A 381 -4.77 -27.67 2.41
N SER A 382 -5.41 -28.10 3.47
CA SER A 382 -5.69 -29.51 3.72
C SER A 382 -6.68 -30.00 2.66
N SER A 383 -6.18 -30.28 1.46
CA SER A 383 -6.88 -31.03 0.42
C SER A 383 -7.10 -32.50 0.84
N ALA A 384 -7.00 -32.81 2.13
CA ALA A 384 -7.26 -34.12 2.74
C ALA A 384 -8.73 -34.32 3.13
N GLY A 385 -9.68 -33.80 2.33
CA GLY A 385 -11.10 -33.91 2.64
C GLY A 385 -12.04 -33.98 1.45
N ARG A 386 -11.53 -34.30 0.24
CA ARG A 386 -12.39 -34.64 -0.92
C ARG A 386 -11.82 -35.86 -1.63
N LEU A 387 -12.14 -37.01 -1.08
CA LEU A 387 -12.25 -38.28 -1.77
C LEU A 387 -13.72 -38.68 -1.77
#